data_89198b5564a460ee7d9cd5f1e4a3cef8
#
_entry.id   89198b5564a460ee7d9cd5f1e4a3cef8
#
_cell.length_a   1.000
_cell.length_b   1.000
_cell.length_c   1.000
_cell.angle_alpha   90.00
_cell.angle_beta   90.00
_cell.angle_gamma   90.00
#
_symmetry.space_group_name_H-M   'P 1'
#
loop_
_entity.id
_entity.type
_entity.pdbx_description
1 polymer ?
#
loop_
_entity_poly.entity_id
_entity_poly.type
_entity_poly.pdbx_seq_one_letter_code
_entity_poly.pdbx_strand_id
1 'polypeptide(L)'
;MAAATVGIAAAVTAAFVLLGDGDDPAAPRALTSDEVDRLAITRFLNYEAGGRALRITVPNPAGGLVVTGSIDYRTHNGYGVVRGTGRDTSSDGLIRWTATTVLVHPMTDPPAAAPASPPASGWHSRPLQASGMTLDSALAIALRLGNDRPDNSVLLSQSGASWVGKDQVRGHRTDIMNGPDAGGEARTSGTVRYWIDSGGTMHRVQAGIASESRPVVFDFDTQKYAPVPPVPGVTPAP
;
A
#
# COMPACT_ATOMS: atom_id res chain seq x y z
N MET A 1 -50.07 31.25 54.05
CA MET A 1 -49.96 29.79 54.03
C MET A 1 -49.21 29.43 52.76
N ALA A 2 -47.93 29.09 52.90
CA ALA A 2 -47.08 28.68 51.80
C ALA A 2 -46.82 27.18 51.89
N ALA A 3 -47.21 26.44 50.86
CA ALA A 3 -46.94 25.02 50.75
C ALA A 3 -45.67 24.83 49.90
N ALA A 4 -44.64 24.28 50.51
CA ALA A 4 -43.38 23.91 49.83
C ALA A 4 -43.49 22.49 49.31
N THR A 5 -43.39 22.31 47.99
CA THR A 5 -43.28 21.02 47.36
C THR A 5 -41.80 20.67 47.19
N VAL A 6 -41.36 19.63 47.89
CA VAL A 6 -40.00 19.05 47.76
C VAL A 6 -40.03 18.08 46.56
N GLY A 7 -39.32 18.45 45.52
CA GLY A 7 -39.07 17.57 44.37
C GLY A 7 -37.84 16.69 44.63
N ILE A 8 -38.05 15.37 44.69
CA ILE A 8 -36.97 14.38 44.76
C ILE A 8 -36.45 14.13 43.33
N ALA A 9 -35.26 14.61 43.05
CA ALA A 9 -34.56 14.27 41.83
C ALA A 9 -33.86 12.91 42.02
N ALA A 10 -34.37 11.86 41.39
CA ALA A 10 -33.68 10.56 41.31
C ALA A 10 -32.56 10.63 40.27
N ALA A 11 -31.35 10.72 40.72
CA ALA A 11 -30.18 10.55 39.85
C ALA A 11 -30.00 9.06 39.48
N VAL A 12 -30.35 8.71 38.25
CA VAL A 12 -30.02 7.41 37.68
C VAL A 12 -28.56 7.46 37.25
N THR A 13 -27.68 6.92 38.07
CA THR A 13 -26.29 6.69 37.71
C THR A 13 -26.23 5.46 36.83
N ALA A 14 -26.20 5.63 35.49
CA ALA A 14 -25.91 4.55 34.57
C ALA A 14 -24.41 4.21 34.70
N ALA A 15 -24.10 3.14 35.41
CA ALA A 15 -22.79 2.54 35.42
C ALA A 15 -22.57 1.89 34.05
N PHE A 16 -21.87 2.60 33.15
CA PHE A 16 -21.28 1.97 31.98
C PHE A 16 -20.12 1.09 32.47
N VAL A 17 -20.37 -0.19 32.61
CA VAL A 17 -19.32 -1.20 32.70
C VAL A 17 -18.69 -1.29 31.32
N LEU A 18 -17.62 -0.53 31.11
CA LEU A 18 -16.69 -0.72 30.01
C LEU A 18 -15.96 -2.05 30.26
N LEU A 19 -16.57 -3.16 29.83
CA LEU A 19 -15.81 -4.37 29.52
C LEU A 19 -15.12 -4.13 28.16
N GLY A 20 -14.14 -3.27 28.15
CA GLY A 20 -13.13 -3.20 27.14
C GLY A 20 -12.04 -4.19 27.58
N ASP A 21 -11.96 -5.34 26.94
CA ASP A 21 -10.69 -6.04 26.83
C ASP A 21 -9.72 -5.05 26.21
N GLY A 22 -8.96 -4.37 27.07
CA GLY A 22 -7.87 -3.49 26.67
C GLY A 22 -6.74 -4.36 26.12
N ASP A 23 -6.84 -4.74 24.84
CA ASP A 23 -5.65 -5.06 24.08
C ASP A 23 -4.87 -3.73 23.92
N ASP A 24 -4.09 -3.38 24.94
CA ASP A 24 -2.99 -2.43 24.76
C ASP A 24 -2.19 -2.95 23.56
N PRO A 25 -1.89 -2.10 22.55
CA PRO A 25 -1.14 -2.53 21.39
C PRO A 25 0.15 -3.18 21.90
N ALA A 26 0.28 -4.50 21.68
CA ALA A 26 1.42 -5.25 22.16
C ALA A 26 2.71 -4.56 21.70
N ALA A 27 3.65 -4.35 22.60
CA ALA A 27 4.92 -3.73 22.23
C ALA A 27 5.59 -4.54 21.12
N PRO A 28 6.21 -3.89 20.11
CA PRO A 28 6.91 -4.59 19.05
C PRO A 28 7.92 -5.60 19.62
N ARG A 29 7.91 -6.83 19.11
CA ARG A 29 8.83 -7.89 19.51
C ARG A 29 9.61 -8.43 18.32
N ALA A 30 10.74 -9.08 18.58
CA ALA A 30 11.47 -9.81 17.55
C ALA A 30 10.58 -10.83 16.84
N LEU A 31 10.81 -11.05 15.56
CA LEU A 31 10.14 -12.09 14.80
C LEU A 31 10.57 -13.48 15.26
N THR A 32 9.64 -14.41 15.29
CA THR A 32 9.97 -15.84 15.37
C THR A 32 10.55 -16.34 14.05
N SER A 33 11.16 -17.52 14.03
CA SER A 33 11.68 -18.12 12.78
C SER A 33 10.60 -18.25 11.70
N ASP A 34 9.40 -18.72 12.06
CA ASP A 34 8.29 -18.84 11.11
C ASP A 34 7.82 -17.48 10.56
N GLU A 35 7.86 -16.43 11.36
CA GLU A 35 7.51 -15.06 10.94
C GLU A 35 8.59 -14.50 10.02
N VAL A 36 9.86 -14.76 10.30
CA VAL A 36 10.98 -14.37 9.42
C VAL A 36 10.85 -15.06 8.07
N ASP A 37 10.57 -16.37 8.04
CA ASP A 37 10.42 -17.14 6.80
C ASP A 37 9.22 -16.63 5.98
N ARG A 38 8.09 -16.31 6.62
CA ARG A 38 6.93 -15.71 5.94
C ARG A 38 7.26 -14.33 5.36
N LEU A 39 7.98 -13.50 6.10
CA LEU A 39 8.42 -12.20 5.60
C LEU A 39 9.41 -12.37 4.44
N ALA A 40 10.31 -13.35 4.50
CA ALA A 40 11.30 -13.62 3.46
C ALA A 40 10.68 -14.02 2.12
N ILE A 41 9.60 -14.79 2.12
CA ILE A 41 8.97 -15.27 0.88
C ILE A 41 7.93 -14.32 0.31
N THR A 42 7.48 -13.30 1.06
CA THR A 42 6.28 -12.51 0.69
C THR A 42 6.43 -11.77 -0.66
N ARG A 43 7.61 -11.24 -0.98
CA ARG A 43 7.88 -10.59 -2.26
C ARG A 43 8.05 -11.62 -3.39
N PHE A 44 8.63 -12.76 -3.09
CA PHE A 44 8.77 -13.85 -4.03
C PHE A 44 7.41 -14.42 -4.43
N LEU A 45 6.46 -14.56 -3.50
CA LEU A 45 5.08 -14.98 -3.82
C LEU A 45 4.37 -14.02 -4.78
N ASN A 46 4.60 -12.72 -4.66
CA ASN A 46 4.08 -11.74 -5.63
C ASN A 46 4.67 -11.96 -7.03
N TYR A 47 5.98 -12.26 -7.12
CA TYR A 47 6.64 -12.56 -8.39
C TYR A 47 6.15 -13.89 -9.00
N GLU A 48 6.04 -14.95 -8.19
CA GLU A 48 5.54 -16.26 -8.62
C GLU A 48 4.09 -16.18 -9.16
N ALA A 49 3.25 -15.34 -8.55
CA ALA A 49 1.92 -15.05 -9.06
C ALA A 49 1.94 -14.38 -10.46
N GLY A 50 3.10 -13.89 -10.91
CA GLY A 50 3.30 -13.16 -12.17
C GLY A 50 2.85 -11.72 -12.11
N GLY A 51 1.81 -11.41 -11.37
CA GLY A 51 1.30 -10.05 -11.17
C GLY A 51 0.13 -10.00 -10.22
N ARG A 52 -0.16 -8.80 -9.71
CA ARG A 52 -1.26 -8.59 -8.78
C ARG A 52 -1.99 -7.28 -9.05
N ALA A 53 -3.28 -7.29 -8.78
CA ALA A 53 -4.06 -6.05 -8.69
C ALA A 53 -3.69 -5.30 -7.42
N LEU A 54 -3.65 -3.96 -7.48
CA LEU A 54 -3.37 -3.15 -6.31
C LEU A 54 -4.08 -1.79 -6.38
N ARG A 55 -4.23 -1.22 -5.19
CA ARG A 55 -4.61 0.18 -4.98
C ARG A 55 -3.50 0.86 -4.19
N ILE A 56 -2.95 1.94 -4.73
CA ILE A 56 -1.95 2.79 -4.07
C ILE A 56 -2.66 4.06 -3.60
N THR A 57 -2.63 4.33 -2.31
CA THR A 57 -3.12 5.58 -1.73
C THR A 57 -1.93 6.44 -1.37
N VAL A 58 -1.76 7.53 -2.10
CA VAL A 58 -0.68 8.50 -1.92
C VAL A 58 -1.24 9.70 -1.17
N PRO A 59 -0.82 9.95 0.07
CA PRO A 59 -1.30 11.10 0.84
C PRO A 59 -0.71 12.40 0.27
N ASN A 60 -1.47 13.49 0.41
CA ASN A 60 -1.00 14.85 0.16
C ASN A 60 -1.86 15.80 1.02
N PRO A 61 -1.32 16.86 1.64
CA PRO A 61 -2.09 17.84 2.41
C PRO A 61 -3.20 18.54 1.60
N ALA A 62 -3.00 18.75 0.30
CA ALA A 62 -3.98 19.40 -0.59
C ALA A 62 -5.03 18.44 -1.18
N GLY A 63 -5.01 17.17 -0.82
CA GLY A 63 -5.78 16.09 -1.41
C GLY A 63 -4.84 15.08 -2.06
N GLY A 64 -4.94 13.80 -1.67
CA GLY A 64 -4.04 12.76 -2.15
C GLY A 64 -4.37 12.26 -3.56
N LEU A 65 -3.61 11.26 -3.99
CA LEU A 65 -3.85 10.51 -5.22
C LEU A 65 -4.18 9.06 -4.89
N VAL A 66 -5.01 8.46 -5.71
CA VAL A 66 -5.25 7.01 -5.70
C VAL A 66 -4.92 6.45 -7.08
N VAL A 67 -4.02 5.48 -7.12
CA VAL A 67 -3.79 4.66 -8.31
C VAL A 67 -4.45 3.31 -8.11
N THR A 68 -5.30 2.91 -9.04
CA THR A 68 -5.96 1.59 -9.05
C THR A 68 -5.61 0.87 -10.33
N GLY A 69 -5.00 -0.30 -10.24
CA GLY A 69 -4.52 -1.00 -11.42
C GLY A 69 -3.90 -2.36 -11.11
N SER A 70 -3.01 -2.77 -11.97
CA SER A 70 -2.27 -4.03 -11.87
C SER A 70 -0.78 -3.80 -12.07
N ILE A 71 0.02 -4.63 -11.43
CA ILE A 71 1.47 -4.75 -11.67
C ILE A 71 1.77 -6.15 -12.16
N ASP A 72 2.62 -6.25 -13.18
CA ASP A 72 3.30 -7.45 -13.59
C ASP A 72 4.73 -7.40 -13.01
N TYR A 73 5.02 -8.32 -12.09
CA TYR A 73 6.30 -8.37 -11.40
C TYR A 73 7.41 -9.04 -12.22
N ARG A 74 7.06 -9.84 -13.24
CA ARG A 74 8.05 -10.47 -14.12
C ARG A 74 8.61 -9.49 -15.13
N THR A 75 7.76 -8.59 -15.62
CA THR A 75 8.16 -7.55 -16.58
C THR A 75 8.43 -6.20 -15.94
N HIS A 76 8.23 -6.06 -14.62
CA HIS A 76 8.36 -4.81 -13.86
C HIS A 76 7.59 -3.65 -14.48
N ASN A 77 6.34 -3.91 -14.85
CA ASN A 77 5.43 -2.95 -15.46
C ASN A 77 4.17 -2.78 -14.63
N GLY A 78 3.66 -1.55 -14.57
CA GLY A 78 2.37 -1.26 -13.99
C GLY A 78 1.46 -0.52 -14.96
N TYR A 79 0.15 -0.72 -14.81
CA TYR A 79 -0.89 -0.03 -15.56
C TYR A 79 -2.12 0.18 -14.71
N GLY A 80 -2.66 1.39 -14.73
CA GLY A 80 -3.80 1.70 -13.91
C GLY A 80 -4.46 3.03 -14.23
N VAL A 81 -5.41 3.40 -13.40
CA VAL A 81 -6.08 4.70 -13.35
C VAL A 81 -5.53 5.47 -12.17
N VAL A 82 -5.19 6.74 -12.37
CA VAL A 82 -4.87 7.70 -11.30
C VAL A 82 -6.02 8.67 -11.13
N ARG A 83 -6.37 8.97 -9.88
CA ARG A 83 -7.41 9.94 -9.50
C ARG A 83 -6.97 10.78 -8.32
N GLY A 84 -7.23 12.07 -8.39
CA GLY A 84 -7.18 12.95 -7.23
C GLY A 84 -8.28 12.62 -6.21
N THR A 85 -7.98 12.73 -4.92
CA THR A 85 -8.99 12.55 -3.85
C THR A 85 -9.52 13.88 -3.31
N GLY A 86 -9.02 15.00 -3.81
CA GLY A 86 -9.42 16.36 -3.45
C GLY A 86 -10.03 17.13 -4.62
N ARG A 87 -9.83 18.44 -4.59
CA ARG A 87 -10.28 19.33 -5.68
C ARG A 87 -9.33 19.34 -6.87
N ASP A 88 -8.08 18.92 -6.66
CA ASP A 88 -7.08 18.85 -7.73
C ASP A 88 -7.24 17.54 -8.50
N THR A 89 -7.69 17.64 -9.73
CA THR A 89 -7.84 16.55 -10.69
C THR A 89 -6.83 16.61 -11.83
N SER A 90 -5.80 17.44 -11.70
CA SER A 90 -4.79 17.64 -12.75
C SER A 90 -3.99 16.38 -13.08
N SER A 91 -3.95 15.43 -12.15
CA SER A 91 -3.29 14.13 -12.33
C SER A 91 -4.23 13.02 -12.79
N ASP A 92 -5.51 13.31 -12.99
CA ASP A 92 -6.51 12.30 -13.36
C ASP A 92 -6.26 11.75 -14.75
N GLY A 93 -6.36 10.42 -14.89
CA GLY A 93 -6.16 9.75 -16.17
C GLY A 93 -5.68 8.32 -16.04
N LEU A 94 -5.09 7.83 -17.13
CA LEU A 94 -4.41 6.52 -17.14
C LEU A 94 -2.92 6.72 -16.91
N ILE A 95 -2.32 5.77 -16.23
CA ILE A 95 -0.90 5.76 -15.93
C ILE A 95 -0.29 4.39 -16.26
N ARG A 96 0.87 4.40 -16.90
CA ARG A 96 1.73 3.22 -17.11
C ARG A 96 3.10 3.56 -16.59
N TRP A 97 3.76 2.61 -15.96
CA TRP A 97 5.10 2.87 -15.44
C TRP A 97 5.98 1.63 -15.49
N THR A 98 7.26 1.89 -15.57
CA THR A 98 8.37 0.93 -15.44
C THR A 98 9.32 1.43 -14.37
N ALA A 99 10.43 0.76 -14.15
CA ALA A 99 11.48 1.21 -13.23
C ALA A 99 12.09 2.58 -13.61
N THR A 100 11.99 3.00 -14.87
CA THR A 100 12.65 4.22 -15.39
C THR A 100 11.71 5.24 -16.01
N THR A 101 10.50 4.86 -16.37
CA THR A 101 9.60 5.68 -17.19
C THR A 101 8.19 5.68 -16.63
N VAL A 102 7.56 6.85 -16.68
CA VAL A 102 6.12 7.03 -16.44
C VAL A 102 5.49 7.60 -17.69
N LEU A 103 4.40 6.96 -18.15
CA LEU A 103 3.53 7.48 -19.20
C LEU A 103 2.19 7.86 -18.57
N VAL A 104 1.71 9.05 -18.86
CA VAL A 104 0.43 9.57 -18.40
C VAL A 104 -0.44 9.88 -19.60
N HIS A 105 -1.69 9.46 -19.55
CA HIS A 105 -2.73 9.85 -20.50
C HIS A 105 -3.82 10.61 -19.73
N PRO A 106 -3.77 11.97 -19.74
CA PRO A 106 -4.69 12.80 -18.97
C PRO A 106 -6.14 12.59 -19.42
N MET A 107 -7.06 12.54 -18.46
CA MET A 107 -8.50 12.40 -18.73
C MET A 107 -9.29 13.19 -17.67
N THR A 108 -10.22 14.00 -18.09
CA THR A 108 -11.11 14.75 -17.17
C THR A 108 -12.00 13.82 -16.35
N ASP A 109 -12.43 12.72 -16.93
CA ASP A 109 -13.24 11.68 -16.26
C ASP A 109 -12.66 10.29 -16.60
N PRO A 110 -11.64 9.86 -15.87
CA PRO A 110 -11.03 8.56 -16.11
C PRO A 110 -12.01 7.42 -15.75
N PRO A 111 -11.92 6.25 -16.42
CA PRO A 111 -12.78 5.11 -16.14
C PRO A 111 -12.53 4.56 -14.72
N ALA A 112 -13.50 3.83 -14.16
CA ALA A 112 -13.36 3.20 -12.85
C ALA A 112 -12.22 2.18 -12.79
N ALA A 113 -11.91 1.52 -13.92
CA ALA A 113 -10.80 0.60 -14.09
C ALA A 113 -10.08 0.89 -15.42
N ALA A 114 -8.78 0.62 -15.45
CA ALA A 114 -7.99 0.79 -16.65
C ALA A 114 -8.52 -0.15 -17.78
N PRO A 115 -8.73 0.35 -19.01
CA PRO A 115 -9.20 -0.47 -20.11
C PRO A 115 -8.14 -1.53 -20.46
N ALA A 116 -8.60 -2.74 -20.83
CA ALA A 116 -7.69 -3.84 -21.19
C ALA A 116 -6.78 -3.49 -22.39
N SER A 117 -7.29 -2.66 -23.31
CA SER A 117 -6.50 -2.09 -24.40
C SER A 117 -6.24 -0.61 -24.14
N PRO A 118 -5.00 -0.23 -23.83
CA PRO A 118 -4.64 1.18 -23.63
C PRO A 118 -4.91 2.00 -24.91
N PRO A 119 -5.23 3.31 -24.77
CA PRO A 119 -5.31 4.21 -25.93
C PRO A 119 -4.03 4.16 -26.78
N ALA A 120 -4.19 4.23 -28.10
CA ALA A 120 -3.07 4.15 -29.03
C ALA A 120 -2.20 5.43 -29.06
N SER A 121 -2.74 6.57 -28.62
CA SER A 121 -2.09 7.89 -28.65
C SER A 121 -2.48 8.72 -27.43
N GLY A 122 -1.94 9.93 -27.31
CA GLY A 122 -2.24 10.84 -26.21
C GLY A 122 -1.44 10.58 -24.93
N TRP A 123 -0.39 9.76 -25.01
CA TRP A 123 0.51 9.49 -23.89
C TRP A 123 1.64 10.51 -23.83
N HIS A 124 1.87 11.03 -22.65
CA HIS A 124 3.02 11.89 -22.32
C HIS A 124 4.01 11.08 -21.51
N SER A 125 5.22 10.92 -22.06
CA SER A 125 6.31 10.16 -21.41
C SER A 125 7.22 11.10 -20.62
N ARG A 126 7.63 10.66 -19.44
CA ARG A 126 8.64 11.31 -18.62
C ARG A 126 9.47 10.29 -17.84
N PRO A 127 10.70 10.62 -17.41
CA PRO A 127 11.45 9.78 -16.49
C PRO A 127 10.71 9.59 -15.17
N LEU A 128 10.83 8.41 -14.57
CA LEU A 128 10.39 8.14 -13.22
C LEU A 128 11.40 8.75 -12.23
N GLN A 129 10.92 9.61 -11.33
CA GLN A 129 11.74 10.32 -10.34
C GLN A 129 11.52 9.74 -8.94
N ALA A 130 12.11 8.58 -8.68
CA ALA A 130 11.90 7.81 -7.45
C ALA A 130 12.24 8.55 -6.15
N SER A 131 13.04 9.62 -6.20
CA SER A 131 13.46 10.40 -5.03
C SER A 131 12.90 11.83 -4.99
N GLY A 132 12.16 12.26 -6.02
CA GLY A 132 11.73 13.66 -6.15
C GLY A 132 10.24 13.91 -6.01
N MET A 133 9.42 12.93 -6.33
CA MET A 133 7.96 13.05 -6.37
C MET A 133 7.31 11.91 -5.58
N THR A 134 6.35 12.25 -4.71
CA THR A 134 5.67 11.26 -3.86
C THR A 134 4.98 10.16 -4.66
N LEU A 135 4.30 10.51 -5.76
CA LEU A 135 3.70 9.50 -6.65
C LEU A 135 4.76 8.58 -7.25
N ASP A 136 5.84 9.12 -7.79
CA ASP A 136 6.87 8.33 -8.45
C ASP A 136 7.60 7.41 -7.47
N SER A 137 7.86 7.90 -6.24
CA SER A 137 8.38 7.07 -5.15
C SER A 137 7.44 5.91 -4.83
N ALA A 138 6.12 6.16 -4.78
CA ALA A 138 5.13 5.13 -4.56
C ALA A 138 5.09 4.11 -5.71
N LEU A 139 5.15 4.55 -6.97
CA LEU A 139 5.20 3.68 -8.15
C LEU A 139 6.46 2.81 -8.16
N ALA A 140 7.61 3.38 -7.81
CA ALA A 140 8.88 2.66 -7.70
C ALA A 140 8.85 1.61 -6.58
N ILE A 141 8.32 1.97 -5.40
CA ILE A 141 8.15 1.01 -4.29
C ILE A 141 7.23 -0.12 -4.73
N ALA A 142 6.10 0.18 -5.37
CA ALA A 142 5.13 -0.81 -5.82
C ALA A 142 5.75 -1.90 -6.71
N LEU A 143 6.64 -1.53 -7.65
CA LEU A 143 7.37 -2.48 -8.50
C LEU A 143 8.32 -3.40 -7.71
N ARG A 144 8.83 -2.93 -6.57
CA ARG A 144 9.78 -3.67 -5.72
C ARG A 144 9.11 -4.58 -4.69
N LEU A 145 7.78 -4.55 -4.62
CA LEU A 145 7.02 -5.48 -3.79
C LEU A 145 6.91 -6.89 -4.40
N GLY A 146 7.58 -7.14 -5.54
CA GLY A 146 7.86 -8.46 -6.10
C GLY A 146 9.37 -8.65 -6.30
N ASN A 147 9.87 -9.87 -6.10
CA ASN A 147 11.28 -10.22 -6.27
C ASN A 147 11.41 -11.66 -6.78
N ASP A 148 12.34 -11.91 -7.69
CA ASP A 148 12.55 -13.22 -8.36
C ASP A 148 13.06 -14.33 -7.43
N ARG A 149 13.39 -13.99 -6.20
CA ARG A 149 13.86 -14.92 -5.16
C ARG A 149 13.44 -14.46 -3.78
N PRO A 150 13.34 -15.39 -2.81
CA PRO A 150 13.12 -15.04 -1.42
C PRO A 150 14.20 -14.11 -0.86
N ASP A 151 13.82 -13.27 0.08
CA ASP A 151 14.78 -12.49 0.86
C ASP A 151 15.59 -13.42 1.77
N ASN A 152 16.79 -12.99 2.14
CA ASN A 152 17.64 -13.78 3.04
C ASN A 152 17.09 -13.70 4.47
N SER A 153 16.56 -14.83 5.00
CA SER A 153 15.97 -14.90 6.34
C SER A 153 16.97 -14.59 7.45
N VAL A 154 18.25 -14.94 7.28
CA VAL A 154 19.31 -14.61 8.26
C VAL A 154 19.53 -13.11 8.34
N LEU A 155 19.59 -12.42 7.20
CA LEU A 155 19.73 -10.96 7.17
C LEU A 155 18.47 -10.28 7.71
N LEU A 156 17.27 -10.81 7.43
CA LEU A 156 16.03 -10.30 7.98
C LEU A 156 15.99 -10.39 9.50
N SER A 157 16.42 -11.51 10.09
CA SER A 157 16.47 -11.67 11.54
C SER A 157 17.45 -10.69 12.22
N GLN A 158 18.45 -10.20 11.47
CA GLN A 158 19.46 -9.24 11.95
C GLN A 158 19.10 -7.78 11.63
N SER A 159 18.08 -7.52 10.80
CA SER A 159 17.75 -6.19 10.28
C SER A 159 16.87 -5.35 11.24
N GLY A 160 16.54 -5.85 12.43
CA GLY A 160 15.60 -5.19 13.35
C GLY A 160 14.13 -5.35 12.93
N ALA A 161 13.83 -6.26 12.01
CA ALA A 161 12.47 -6.64 11.69
C ALA A 161 11.71 -7.11 12.94
N SER A 162 10.46 -6.71 13.10
CA SER A 162 9.70 -6.97 14.31
C SER A 162 8.23 -7.25 14.03
N TRP A 163 7.63 -8.07 14.86
CA TRP A 163 6.18 -8.23 14.90
C TRP A 163 5.56 -7.08 15.68
N VAL A 164 4.49 -6.49 15.15
CA VAL A 164 3.82 -5.32 15.72
C VAL A 164 2.44 -5.67 16.26
N GLY A 165 1.75 -6.62 15.64
CA GLY A 165 0.39 -6.96 16.00
C GLY A 165 -0.31 -7.84 14.98
N LYS A 166 -1.62 -7.97 15.14
CA LYS A 166 -2.52 -8.65 14.21
C LYS A 166 -3.55 -7.68 13.68
N ASP A 167 -4.02 -7.95 12.46
CA ASP A 167 -5.09 -7.17 11.83
C ASP A 167 -5.90 -8.05 10.89
N GLN A 168 -6.96 -7.50 10.36
CA GLN A 168 -7.77 -8.13 9.32
C GLN A 168 -7.88 -7.19 8.11
N VAL A 169 -7.28 -7.57 7.00
CA VAL A 169 -7.34 -6.82 5.75
C VAL A 169 -8.31 -7.51 4.79
N ARG A 170 -9.46 -6.89 4.51
CA ARG A 170 -10.52 -7.43 3.62
C ARG A 170 -10.90 -8.89 3.91
N GLY A 171 -11.05 -9.23 5.19
CA GLY A 171 -11.42 -10.58 5.64
C GLY A 171 -10.25 -11.54 5.85
N HIS A 172 -9.04 -11.20 5.41
CA HIS A 172 -7.84 -12.01 5.63
C HIS A 172 -7.19 -11.66 6.97
N ARG A 173 -7.00 -12.64 7.82
CA ARG A 173 -6.23 -12.48 9.07
C ARG A 173 -4.76 -12.32 8.71
N THR A 174 -4.14 -11.27 9.24
CA THR A 174 -2.75 -10.92 8.95
C THR A 174 -1.98 -10.62 10.21
N ASP A 175 -0.69 -10.94 10.20
CA ASP A 175 0.28 -10.39 11.14
C ASP A 175 0.84 -9.08 10.56
N ILE A 176 1.02 -8.08 11.43
CA ILE A 176 1.67 -6.82 11.08
C ILE A 176 3.14 -6.95 11.44
N MET A 177 4.00 -6.82 10.45
CA MET A 177 5.45 -6.91 10.63
C MET A 177 6.13 -5.64 10.14
N ASN A 178 7.02 -5.09 10.95
CA ASN A 178 8.00 -4.12 10.47
C ASN A 178 9.09 -4.89 9.73
N GLY A 179 9.41 -4.45 8.54
CA GLY A 179 10.44 -5.07 7.73
C GLY A 179 11.43 -4.04 7.18
N PRO A 180 12.44 -4.51 6.45
CA PRO A 180 13.35 -3.64 5.73
C PRO A 180 12.56 -2.83 4.71
N ASP A 181 13.12 -1.69 4.30
CA ASP A 181 12.51 -0.93 3.21
C ASP A 181 12.53 -1.76 1.90
N ALA A 182 11.73 -1.32 0.93
CA ALA A 182 11.62 -2.04 -0.34
C ALA A 182 12.91 -1.99 -1.18
N GLY A 183 13.96 -1.36 -0.67
CA GLY A 183 15.28 -1.23 -1.30
C GLY A 183 15.35 -0.20 -2.43
N GLY A 184 16.57 0.19 -2.81
CA GLY A 184 16.89 1.03 -3.95
C GLY A 184 16.79 2.54 -3.72
N GLU A 185 16.64 3.33 -4.81
CA GLU A 185 16.67 4.80 -4.78
C GLU A 185 15.42 5.43 -4.17
N ALA A 186 14.28 4.73 -4.16
CA ALA A 186 13.07 5.16 -3.46
C ALA A 186 13.31 5.04 -1.96
N ARG A 187 13.82 6.10 -1.36
CA ARG A 187 14.10 6.16 0.07
C ARG A 187 12.78 6.19 0.84
N THR A 188 12.51 5.13 1.58
CA THR A 188 11.47 5.13 2.60
C THR A 188 11.98 5.92 3.81
N SER A 189 11.16 6.81 4.37
CA SER A 189 11.44 7.41 5.66
C SER A 189 10.88 6.50 6.74
N GLY A 190 11.76 5.80 7.44
CA GLY A 190 11.37 4.91 8.53
C GLY A 190 11.04 3.48 8.07
N THR A 191 10.38 2.75 8.95
CA THR A 191 10.11 1.32 8.81
C THR A 191 8.96 1.07 7.85
N VAL A 192 9.11 0.12 6.96
CA VAL A 192 8.01 -0.39 6.12
C VAL A 192 7.21 -1.42 6.92
N ARG A 193 5.89 -1.31 6.90
CA ARG A 193 4.98 -2.27 7.53
C ARG A 193 4.33 -3.15 6.49
N TYR A 194 4.28 -4.43 6.80
CA TYR A 194 3.70 -5.48 5.97
C TYR A 194 2.57 -6.17 6.70
N TRP A 195 1.42 -6.34 6.07
CA TRP A 195 0.31 -7.16 6.52
C TRP A 195 0.35 -8.47 5.75
N ILE A 196 0.79 -9.54 6.42
CA ILE A 196 1.10 -10.84 5.82
C ILE A 196 0.24 -11.90 6.49
N ASP A 197 -0.40 -12.76 5.70
CA ASP A 197 -1.17 -13.89 6.24
C ASP A 197 -0.26 -15.07 6.66
N SER A 198 -0.88 -16.14 7.16
CA SER A 198 -0.16 -17.33 7.60
C SER A 198 0.58 -18.07 6.48
N GLY A 199 0.21 -17.84 5.22
CA GLY A 199 0.87 -18.41 4.04
C GLY A 199 2.00 -17.54 3.49
N GLY A 200 2.24 -16.36 4.06
CA GLY A 200 3.23 -15.41 3.56
C GLY A 200 2.69 -14.46 2.48
N THR A 201 1.38 -14.51 2.18
CA THR A 201 0.77 -13.61 1.20
C THR A 201 0.66 -12.20 1.74
N MET A 202 1.14 -11.23 0.97
CA MET A 202 1.06 -9.81 1.28
C MET A 202 -0.32 -9.26 0.92
N HIS A 203 -1.04 -8.65 1.89
CA HIS A 203 -2.35 -8.03 1.69
C HIS A 203 -2.30 -6.51 1.70
N ARG A 204 -1.38 -5.94 2.49
CA ARG A 204 -1.14 -4.49 2.58
C ARG A 204 0.30 -4.20 2.88
N VAL A 205 0.78 -3.05 2.37
CA VAL A 205 2.06 -2.45 2.78
C VAL A 205 1.84 -0.98 3.11
N GLN A 206 2.52 -0.49 4.11
CA GLN A 206 2.65 0.94 4.40
C GLN A 206 4.12 1.33 4.37
N ALA A 207 4.44 2.35 3.60
CA ALA A 207 5.79 2.88 3.48
C ALA A 207 5.78 4.40 3.70
N GLY A 208 6.62 4.87 4.60
CA GLY A 208 6.88 6.30 4.75
C GLY A 208 7.69 6.81 3.57
N ILE A 209 7.35 7.98 3.04
CA ILE A 209 8.14 8.70 2.06
C ILE A 209 8.55 10.03 2.69
N ALA A 210 9.82 10.43 2.56
CA ALA A 210 10.41 11.53 3.31
C ALA A 210 9.69 12.90 3.17
N SER A 211 8.95 13.10 2.08
CA SER A 211 8.18 14.32 1.82
C SER A 211 6.81 14.36 2.48
N GLU A 212 6.33 13.22 3.03
CA GLU A 212 4.95 13.10 3.50
C GLU A 212 4.90 12.74 4.99
N SER A 213 3.97 13.37 5.71
CA SER A 213 3.72 13.07 7.13
C SER A 213 2.93 11.77 7.35
N ARG A 214 2.22 11.31 6.33
CA ARG A 214 1.45 10.06 6.35
C ARG A 214 2.07 9.06 5.37
N PRO A 215 2.07 7.75 5.70
CA PRO A 215 2.61 6.74 4.80
C PRO A 215 1.77 6.57 3.54
N VAL A 216 2.41 6.17 2.46
CA VAL A 216 1.73 5.60 1.29
C VAL A 216 1.24 4.20 1.66
N VAL A 217 0.02 3.89 1.22
CA VAL A 217 -0.60 2.59 1.47
C VAL A 217 -0.78 1.84 0.15
N PHE A 218 -0.33 0.60 0.13
CA PHE A 218 -0.50 -0.34 -0.98
C PHE A 218 -1.44 -1.45 -0.52
N ASP A 219 -2.64 -1.52 -1.10
CA ASP A 219 -3.62 -2.57 -0.86
C ASP A 219 -3.66 -3.51 -2.06
N PHE A 220 -3.42 -4.81 -1.83
CA PHE A 220 -3.44 -5.83 -2.88
C PHE A 220 -4.83 -6.43 -3.05
N ASP A 221 -5.11 -6.91 -4.28
CA ASP A 221 -6.34 -7.61 -4.66
C ASP A 221 -7.62 -6.84 -4.32
N THR A 222 -7.56 -5.51 -4.46
CA THR A 222 -8.74 -4.63 -4.29
C THR A 222 -9.73 -4.75 -5.45
N GLN A 223 -9.28 -5.28 -6.58
CA GLN A 223 -10.04 -5.63 -7.76
C GLN A 223 -9.43 -6.89 -8.41
N LYS A 224 -10.08 -7.42 -9.44
CA LYS A 224 -9.52 -8.52 -10.23
C LYS A 224 -8.26 -8.06 -10.96
N TYR A 225 -7.21 -8.90 -10.93
CA TYR A 225 -6.00 -8.67 -11.73
C TYR A 225 -6.34 -8.61 -13.22
N ALA A 226 -5.79 -7.63 -13.91
CA ALA A 226 -5.81 -7.52 -15.36
C ALA A 226 -4.37 -7.58 -15.88
N PRO A 227 -4.07 -8.37 -16.92
CA PRO A 227 -2.73 -8.40 -17.52
C PRO A 227 -2.26 -6.99 -17.88
N VAL A 228 -1.00 -6.69 -17.58
CA VAL A 228 -0.41 -5.38 -17.87
C VAL A 228 0.13 -5.41 -19.31
N PRO A 229 -0.41 -4.58 -20.22
CA PRO A 229 0.11 -4.51 -21.57
C PRO A 229 1.54 -3.96 -21.59
N PRO A 230 2.42 -4.44 -22.51
CA PRO A 230 3.79 -3.96 -22.61
C PRO A 230 3.82 -2.46 -22.94
N VAL A 231 4.78 -1.73 -22.38
CA VAL A 231 4.97 -0.30 -22.69
C VAL A 231 5.65 -0.16 -24.04
N PRO A 232 5.04 0.56 -25.03
CA PRO A 232 5.66 0.76 -26.33
C PRO A 232 7.03 1.43 -26.22
N GLY A 233 8.03 0.89 -26.92
CA GLY A 233 9.39 1.46 -26.95
C GLY A 233 10.25 1.20 -25.71
N VAL A 234 9.74 0.43 -24.73
CA VAL A 234 10.53 0.00 -23.55
C VAL A 234 10.77 -1.50 -23.68
N THR A 235 12.04 -1.86 -23.80
CA THR A 235 12.43 -3.28 -23.71
C THR A 235 12.21 -3.75 -22.26
N PRO A 236 11.49 -4.87 -22.01
CA PRO A 236 11.42 -5.44 -20.68
C PRO A 236 12.82 -5.66 -20.11
N ALA A 237 13.02 -5.35 -18.84
CA ALA A 237 14.25 -5.71 -18.16
C ALA A 237 14.39 -7.25 -18.15
N PRO A 238 15.59 -7.79 -18.38
CA PRO A 238 15.84 -9.23 -18.38
C PRO A 238 15.62 -9.86 -17.00
#